data_c85e82e1b94cc951461778ac0d82bd25
#
_entry.id   c85e82e1b94cc951461778ac0d82bd25
#
_cell.length_a   1.000
_cell.length_b   1.000
_cell.length_c   1.000
_cell.angle_alpha   90.00
_cell.angle_beta   90.00
_cell.angle_gamma   90.00
#
_symmetry.space_group_name_H-M   'P 1'
#
loop_
_entity.id
_entity.type
_entity.pdbx_description
1 polymer ?
#
loop_
_entity_poly.entity_id
_entity_poly.type
_entity_poly.pdbx_seq_one_letter_code
_entity_poly.pdbx_strand_id
1 'polypeptide(L)'
;MNRKITRLRALLWLPIALASTCVAAQTVTTAPPAGRLLASNCFQCHGYNGKSSIGFERLSGESSNEIYKELREMRTKSRPDIMDMHSRGYTDAQIRLIADYLSKQR
;
A
#
# COMPACT_ATOMS: atom_id res chain seq x y z
N MET A 1 -7.62 69.86 54.90
CA MET A 1 -8.57 68.74 54.91
C MET A 1 -8.33 67.93 53.62
N ASN A 2 -7.53 66.84 53.70
CA ASN A 2 -7.06 66.06 52.54
C ASN A 2 -7.98 64.87 52.31
N ARG A 3 -8.73 64.90 51.21
CA ARG A 3 -9.46 63.71 50.74
C ARG A 3 -8.57 62.92 49.77
N LYS A 4 -8.00 61.86 50.26
CA LYS A 4 -7.27 60.88 49.44
C LYS A 4 -8.28 60.07 48.60
N ILE A 5 -8.27 60.29 47.29
CA ILE A 5 -9.05 59.49 46.32
C ILE A 5 -8.26 58.26 46.03
N THR A 6 -8.68 57.13 46.61
CA THR A 6 -8.14 55.80 46.34
C THR A 6 -8.72 55.31 45.00
N ARG A 7 -7.90 55.37 43.97
CA ARG A 7 -8.27 54.81 42.68
C ARG A 7 -8.12 53.31 42.75
N LEU A 8 -9.25 52.62 42.86
CA LEU A 8 -9.34 51.13 42.73
C LEU A 8 -9.12 50.75 41.26
N ARG A 9 -7.92 50.24 40.93
CA ARG A 9 -7.62 49.68 39.63
C ARG A 9 -8.15 48.26 39.64
N ALA A 10 -9.34 48.05 39.09
CA ALA A 10 -9.85 46.73 38.76
C ALA A 10 -9.06 46.21 37.59
N LEU A 11 -8.10 45.29 37.84
CA LEU A 11 -7.47 44.48 36.80
C LEU A 11 -8.49 43.49 36.29
N LEU A 12 -9.00 43.74 35.10
CA LEU A 12 -9.77 42.79 34.33
C LEU A 12 -8.82 41.68 33.82
N TRP A 13 -8.82 40.55 34.49
CA TRP A 13 -8.19 39.33 34.00
C TRP A 13 -9.14 38.71 33.01
N LEU A 14 -8.89 38.86 31.70
CA LEU A 14 -9.53 38.06 30.67
C LEU A 14 -8.81 36.71 30.59
N PRO A 15 -9.51 35.57 30.77
CA PRO A 15 -8.92 34.30 30.47
C PRO A 15 -8.84 34.15 28.95
N ILE A 16 -7.63 34.11 28.41
CA ILE A 16 -7.38 33.68 27.01
C ILE A 16 -7.61 32.17 26.96
N ALA A 17 -8.78 31.76 26.49
CA ALA A 17 -9.05 30.37 26.19
C ALA A 17 -8.25 29.99 24.91
N LEU A 18 -7.12 29.32 25.09
CA LEU A 18 -6.43 28.65 23.97
C LEU A 18 -7.31 27.48 23.51
N ALA A 19 -8.09 27.73 22.47
CA ALA A 19 -8.74 26.64 21.74
C ALA A 19 -7.68 25.86 20.95
N SER A 20 -7.20 24.75 21.51
CA SER A 20 -6.35 23.80 20.79
C SER A 20 -7.21 23.07 19.75
N THR A 21 -7.17 23.55 18.51
CA THR A 21 -7.75 22.82 17.39
C THR A 21 -6.83 21.65 17.05
N CYS A 22 -7.16 20.45 17.54
CA CYS A 22 -6.57 19.21 17.02
C CYS A 22 -7.03 19.02 15.58
N VAL A 23 -6.19 19.42 14.63
CA VAL A 23 -6.35 19.02 13.24
C VAL A 23 -5.97 17.54 13.16
N ALA A 24 -6.97 16.67 13.18
CA ALA A 24 -6.78 15.27 12.88
C ALA A 24 -6.41 15.18 11.39
N ALA A 25 -5.14 15.00 11.09
CA ALA A 25 -4.68 14.66 9.76
C ALA A 25 -5.22 13.26 9.43
N GLN A 26 -6.30 13.19 8.66
CA GLN A 26 -6.80 11.96 8.09
C GLN A 26 -5.85 11.57 6.95
N THR A 27 -4.86 10.75 7.25
CA THR A 27 -4.09 10.05 6.23
C THR A 27 -5.03 9.03 5.59
N VAL A 28 -5.59 9.38 4.43
CA VAL A 28 -6.28 8.41 3.59
C VAL A 28 -5.21 7.48 3.00
N THR A 29 -4.84 6.47 3.75
CA THR A 29 -4.03 5.36 3.24
C THR A 29 -4.96 4.48 2.41
N THR A 30 -5.07 4.75 1.11
CA THR A 30 -5.64 3.79 0.18
C THR A 30 -4.70 2.58 0.15
N ALA A 31 -5.12 1.48 0.77
CA ALA A 31 -4.38 0.23 0.69
C ALA A 31 -4.22 -0.17 -0.79
N PRO A 32 -3.01 -0.60 -1.20
CA PRO A 32 -2.81 -1.05 -2.56
C PRO A 32 -3.71 -2.26 -2.86
N PRO A 33 -4.12 -2.46 -4.12
CA PRO A 33 -4.91 -3.63 -4.49
C PRO A 33 -4.25 -4.92 -4.01
N ALA A 34 -5.04 -5.86 -3.51
CA ALA A 34 -4.53 -7.12 -2.96
C ALA A 34 -3.62 -7.87 -3.98
N GLY A 35 -3.98 -7.87 -5.26
CA GLY A 35 -3.16 -8.45 -6.31
C GLY A 35 -1.78 -7.81 -6.45
N ARG A 36 -1.66 -6.50 -6.24
CA ARG A 36 -0.37 -5.79 -6.27
C ARG A 36 0.53 -6.21 -5.11
N LEU A 37 -0.03 -6.32 -3.91
CA LEU A 37 0.73 -6.77 -2.75
C LEU A 37 1.26 -8.19 -2.94
N LEU A 38 0.42 -9.10 -3.41
CA LEU A 38 0.81 -10.48 -3.69
C LEU A 38 1.85 -10.57 -4.81
N ALA A 39 1.69 -9.79 -5.89
CA ALA A 39 2.61 -9.76 -7.02
C ALA A 39 3.94 -9.05 -6.70
N SER A 40 4.08 -8.38 -5.58
CA SER A 40 5.31 -7.63 -5.25
C SER A 40 6.56 -8.53 -5.18
N ASN A 41 6.41 -9.78 -4.80
CA ASN A 41 7.50 -10.75 -4.81
C ASN A 41 8.03 -11.06 -6.23
N CYS A 42 7.17 -10.94 -7.25
CA CYS A 42 7.55 -11.15 -8.66
C CYS A 42 8.42 -10.01 -9.19
N PHE A 43 8.27 -8.80 -8.61
CA PHE A 43 8.92 -7.59 -9.12
C PHE A 43 10.43 -7.60 -9.00
N GLN A 44 11.00 -8.38 -8.10
CA GLN A 44 12.44 -8.46 -7.90
C GLN A 44 13.16 -9.00 -9.15
N CYS A 45 12.57 -9.96 -9.83
CA CYS A 45 13.11 -10.56 -11.06
C CYS A 45 12.41 -10.04 -12.31
N HIS A 46 11.07 -9.98 -12.29
CA HIS A 46 10.26 -9.58 -13.45
C HIS A 46 10.07 -8.06 -13.59
N GLY A 47 10.75 -7.25 -12.76
CA GLY A 47 10.66 -5.79 -12.79
C GLY A 47 9.38 -5.24 -12.15
N TYR A 48 9.41 -3.95 -11.84
CA TYR A 48 8.27 -3.27 -11.21
C TYR A 48 7.00 -3.45 -12.04
N ASN A 49 5.93 -3.90 -11.41
CA ASN A 49 4.67 -4.25 -12.07
C ASN A 49 4.81 -5.31 -13.18
N GLY A 50 5.84 -6.16 -13.14
CA GLY A 50 6.09 -7.17 -14.15
C GLY A 50 6.66 -6.64 -15.48
N LYS A 51 7.20 -5.42 -15.49
CA LYS A 51 7.78 -4.77 -16.68
C LYS A 51 9.27 -5.05 -16.81
N SER A 52 9.65 -6.32 -16.92
CA SER A 52 11.06 -6.68 -17.04
C SER A 52 11.75 -6.00 -18.24
N SER A 53 12.99 -5.55 -18.00
CA SER A 53 13.90 -5.01 -19.02
C SER A 53 15.29 -5.67 -18.98
N ILE A 54 15.46 -6.70 -18.14
CA ILE A 54 16.76 -7.32 -17.81
C ILE A 54 16.85 -8.80 -18.15
N GLY A 55 16.10 -9.27 -19.14
CA GLY A 55 16.19 -10.64 -19.65
C GLY A 55 15.25 -11.65 -18.98
N PHE A 56 14.55 -11.27 -17.90
CA PHE A 56 13.45 -12.09 -17.39
C PHE A 56 12.17 -11.84 -18.18
N GLU A 57 11.30 -12.81 -18.19
CA GLU A 57 10.01 -12.72 -18.87
C GLU A 57 9.20 -11.52 -18.36
N ARG A 58 8.58 -10.82 -19.30
CA ARG A 58 7.69 -9.70 -18.98
C ARG A 58 6.30 -10.23 -18.68
N LEU A 59 5.78 -9.92 -17.48
CA LEU A 59 4.47 -10.35 -17.03
C LEU A 59 3.38 -9.29 -17.25
N SER A 60 3.79 -8.02 -17.42
CA SER A 60 2.84 -6.92 -17.57
C SER A 60 2.10 -6.98 -18.89
N GLY A 61 0.77 -6.96 -18.84
CA GLY A 61 -0.10 -7.03 -20.00
C GLY A 61 -0.30 -8.43 -20.57
N GLU A 62 0.31 -9.46 -19.95
CA GLU A 62 0.06 -10.86 -20.27
C GLU A 62 -1.39 -11.24 -19.96
N SER A 63 -1.91 -12.26 -20.62
CA SER A 63 -3.26 -12.74 -20.35
C SER A 63 -3.43 -13.22 -18.91
N SER A 64 -4.43 -12.71 -18.20
CA SER A 64 -4.74 -13.17 -16.83
C SER A 64 -4.94 -14.68 -16.75
N ASN A 65 -5.55 -15.29 -17.76
CA ASN A 65 -5.76 -16.74 -17.77
C ASN A 65 -4.45 -17.53 -17.99
N GLU A 66 -3.55 -17.02 -18.83
CA GLU A 66 -2.24 -17.64 -19.03
C GLU A 66 -1.40 -17.57 -17.75
N ILE A 67 -1.25 -16.39 -17.15
CA ILE A 67 -0.52 -16.23 -15.88
C ILE A 67 -1.10 -17.17 -14.80
N TYR A 68 -2.43 -17.24 -14.69
CA TYR A 68 -3.09 -18.11 -13.72
C TYR A 68 -2.79 -19.59 -13.98
N LYS A 69 -2.89 -20.03 -15.22
CA LYS A 69 -2.64 -21.41 -15.63
C LYS A 69 -1.18 -21.80 -15.35
N GLU A 70 -0.23 -20.98 -15.78
CA GLU A 70 1.19 -21.23 -15.61
C GLU A 70 1.59 -21.33 -14.13
N LEU A 71 1.17 -20.40 -13.30
CA LEU A 71 1.46 -20.43 -11.85
C LEU A 71 0.87 -21.68 -11.18
N ARG A 72 -0.29 -22.16 -11.64
CA ARG A 72 -0.87 -23.41 -11.14
C ARG A 72 -0.09 -24.64 -11.59
N GLU A 73 0.35 -24.68 -12.83
CA GLU A 73 1.17 -25.76 -13.37
C GLU A 73 2.53 -25.86 -12.67
N MET A 74 3.17 -24.72 -12.42
CA MET A 74 4.42 -24.63 -11.67
C MET A 74 4.32 -25.26 -10.28
N ARG A 75 3.19 -25.10 -9.59
CA ARG A 75 2.98 -25.70 -8.25
C ARG A 75 3.05 -27.21 -8.22
N THR A 76 2.79 -27.87 -9.32
CA THR A 76 2.67 -29.34 -9.40
C THR A 76 3.93 -30.04 -9.88
N LYS A 77 4.96 -29.32 -10.30
CA LYS A 77 6.19 -29.92 -10.83
C LYS A 77 6.94 -30.72 -9.77
N SER A 78 7.38 -31.92 -10.15
CA SER A 78 8.10 -32.83 -9.26
C SER A 78 9.55 -32.38 -8.99
N ARG A 79 10.13 -31.63 -9.93
CA ARG A 79 11.47 -31.03 -9.80
C ARG A 79 11.32 -29.51 -9.91
N PRO A 80 11.04 -28.85 -8.79
CA PRO A 80 10.73 -27.43 -8.80
C PRO A 80 11.99 -26.58 -9.02
N ASP A 81 11.87 -25.57 -9.86
CA ASP A 81 12.79 -24.44 -9.95
C ASP A 81 12.35 -23.31 -9.01
N ILE A 82 13.01 -22.15 -9.11
CA ILE A 82 12.72 -21.02 -8.23
C ILE A 82 11.29 -20.51 -8.41
N MET A 83 10.77 -20.47 -9.65
CA MET A 83 9.40 -20.03 -9.94
C MET A 83 8.36 -21.01 -9.41
N ASP A 84 8.65 -22.31 -9.52
CA ASP A 84 7.80 -23.36 -9.00
C ASP A 84 7.69 -23.28 -7.47
N MET A 85 8.79 -22.95 -6.79
CA MET A 85 8.81 -22.75 -5.35
C MET A 85 8.02 -21.50 -4.95
N HIS A 86 8.16 -20.39 -5.67
CA HIS A 86 7.37 -19.19 -5.43
C HIS A 86 5.87 -19.45 -5.60
N SER A 87 5.49 -20.14 -6.66
CA SER A 87 4.08 -20.44 -6.96
C SER A 87 3.39 -21.26 -5.86
N ARG A 88 4.14 -22.14 -5.18
CA ARG A 88 3.63 -22.97 -4.07
C ARG A 88 3.22 -22.15 -2.83
N GLY A 89 3.72 -20.95 -2.70
CA GLY A 89 3.38 -20.05 -1.59
C GLY A 89 1.99 -19.42 -1.69
N TYR A 90 1.28 -19.62 -2.81
CA TYR A 90 0.00 -18.96 -3.06
C TYR A 90 -1.16 -19.96 -3.19
N THR A 91 -2.32 -19.57 -2.69
CA THR A 91 -3.59 -20.25 -2.98
C THR A 91 -4.08 -19.93 -4.40
N ASP A 92 -5.00 -20.72 -4.93
CA ASP A 92 -5.61 -20.45 -6.25
C ASP A 92 -6.27 -19.06 -6.32
N ALA A 93 -6.93 -18.63 -5.23
CA ALA A 93 -7.52 -17.31 -5.17
C ALA A 93 -6.44 -16.20 -5.22
N GLN A 94 -5.32 -16.39 -4.54
CA GLN A 94 -4.20 -15.44 -4.57
C GLN A 94 -3.53 -15.39 -5.94
N ILE A 95 -3.34 -16.54 -6.58
CA ILE A 95 -2.82 -16.63 -7.96
C ILE A 95 -3.75 -15.88 -8.91
N ARG A 96 -5.07 -16.00 -8.76
CA ARG A 96 -6.02 -15.25 -9.58
C ARG A 96 -5.86 -13.74 -9.38
N LEU A 97 -5.72 -13.26 -8.15
CA LEU A 97 -5.48 -11.85 -7.87
C LEU A 97 -4.17 -11.33 -8.46
N ILE A 98 -3.09 -12.13 -8.41
CA ILE A 98 -1.80 -11.80 -9.04
C ILE A 98 -1.98 -11.67 -10.56
N ALA A 99 -2.59 -12.66 -11.17
CA ALA A 99 -2.81 -12.72 -12.62
C ALA A 99 -3.67 -11.53 -13.11
N ASP A 100 -4.77 -11.24 -12.42
CA ASP A 100 -5.64 -10.11 -12.74
C ASP A 100 -4.96 -8.77 -12.57
N TYR A 101 -4.06 -8.65 -11.61
CA TYR A 101 -3.28 -7.45 -11.42
C TYR A 101 -2.25 -7.24 -12.54
N LEU A 102 -1.43 -8.26 -12.82
CA LEU A 102 -0.35 -8.18 -13.80
C LEU A 102 -0.88 -7.97 -15.23
N SER A 103 -1.98 -8.61 -15.59
CA SER A 103 -2.61 -8.47 -16.90
C SER A 103 -3.06 -7.04 -17.23
N LYS A 104 -3.34 -6.23 -16.21
CA LYS A 104 -3.77 -4.83 -16.35
C LYS A 104 -2.61 -3.83 -16.37
N GLN A 105 -1.38 -4.28 -16.16
CA GLN A 105 -0.22 -3.41 -16.20
C GLN A 105 0.22 -3.18 -17.64
N ARG A 106 0.57 -1.91 -17.99
CA ARG A 106 1.00 -1.50 -19.35
C ARG A 106 2.34 -0.80 -19.32
#